data_0b2f82e08c2285dab7645fc0250b7d3c
#
_entry.id   0b2f82e08c2285dab7645fc0250b7d3c
#
_cell.length_a   1.000
_cell.length_b   1.000
_cell.length_c   1.000
_cell.angle_alpha   90.00
_cell.angle_beta   90.00
_cell.angle_gamma   90.00
#
_symmetry.space_group_name_H-M   'P 1'
#
loop_
_entity.id
_entity.type
_entity.pdbx_description
1 polymer ?
#
loop_
_entity_poly.entity_id
_entity_poly.type
_entity_poly.pdbx_seq_one_letter_code
_entity_poly.pdbx_strand_id
1 'polypeptide(L)'
;MSNIVRKSIAHNVSFSNIKEERFKTVKLSVTMFVPLAKETAAAYALLPSVLVHSCKKYPTAIEFNRELSNLYGAGIGAYCRKMGEALAVTITVAGIDDRYTMNNEKISSELVEFLCEVIFNPNAENEAFAKEDFEQCKRQLLEAIDGEFNEKRSYAISQMIEEMCRDEKFGIKRYGSRKAVEELTPSGLFRAWKEILANSRVEIMFIGNSDTSSAENIFREKFGSMQRTIPDISTEVSGNVGEVKQKTEVSDVAQAKLVMGFRTGFAQPEYDSIPMSLTTAILGGTPNSKFFMNIREKLSLCYYCAARYDKLKGIVTVDSGVEKENIERTIQEVQNQLAEMQNGNITDFEIESAKLSMINSYKSALDTVSGTESWYTGQMLDNKILTVDEAVDELKKIDKNTIVELANSIKLDTIYILQPKSAEEAKV
;
A
#
# COMPACT_ATOMS: atom_id res chain seq x y z
N MET A 1 -6.25 24.70 3.83
CA MET A 1 -6.75 23.67 2.91
C MET A 1 -5.65 23.36 1.90
N SER A 2 -5.09 22.16 1.91
CA SER A 2 -4.08 21.76 0.93
C SER A 2 -4.80 21.50 -0.40
N ASN A 3 -4.64 22.40 -1.36
CA ASN A 3 -5.18 22.24 -2.69
C ASN A 3 -4.20 21.42 -3.54
N ILE A 4 -4.65 20.27 -4.02
CA ILE A 4 -3.92 19.50 -5.01
C ILE A 4 -4.18 20.11 -6.41
N VAL A 5 -3.11 20.43 -7.11
CA VAL A 5 -3.16 20.82 -8.53
C VAL A 5 -2.49 19.72 -9.34
N ARG A 6 -3.27 18.92 -10.07
CA ARG A 6 -2.77 17.80 -10.87
C ARG A 6 -2.89 18.11 -12.36
N LYS A 7 -1.79 17.90 -13.11
CA LYS A 7 -1.69 18.16 -14.54
C LYS A 7 -1.08 16.94 -15.25
N SER A 8 -1.56 16.64 -16.44
CA SER A 8 -0.87 15.72 -17.35
C SER A 8 0.32 16.46 -17.98
N ILE A 9 1.52 15.90 -17.89
CA ILE A 9 2.75 16.51 -18.39
C ILE A 9 3.37 15.73 -19.56
N ALA A 10 3.04 14.44 -19.69
CA ALA A 10 3.37 13.59 -20.83
C ALA A 10 2.34 12.45 -20.94
N HIS A 11 2.47 11.57 -21.92
CA HIS A 11 1.56 10.44 -22.10
C HIS A 11 1.55 9.53 -20.86
N ASN A 12 0.41 9.46 -20.15
CA ASN A 12 0.23 8.75 -18.88
C ASN A 12 1.27 9.14 -17.80
N VAL A 13 1.68 10.39 -17.77
CA VAL A 13 2.49 11.00 -16.72
C VAL A 13 1.76 12.22 -16.18
N SER A 14 1.45 12.20 -14.90
CA SER A 14 0.83 13.32 -14.21
C SER A 14 1.78 13.92 -13.18
N PHE A 15 1.73 15.23 -13.03
CA PHE A 15 2.42 15.98 -11.99
C PHE A 15 1.38 16.62 -11.07
N SER A 16 1.49 16.31 -9.78
CA SER A 16 0.63 16.85 -8.73
C SER A 16 1.44 17.74 -7.80
N ASN A 17 0.99 18.97 -7.64
CA ASN A 17 1.54 19.91 -6.67
C ASN A 17 0.55 20.08 -5.51
N ILE A 18 0.99 19.80 -4.30
CA ILE A 18 0.24 19.99 -3.06
C ILE A 18 0.97 21.09 -2.28
N LYS A 19 0.45 22.31 -2.41
CA LYS A 19 1.01 23.45 -1.69
C LYS A 19 0.69 23.35 -0.21
N GLU A 20 1.75 23.24 0.62
CA GLU A 20 1.61 23.09 2.06
C GLU A 20 2.68 23.91 2.79
N GLU A 21 2.24 24.95 3.49
CA GLU A 21 3.12 25.94 4.15
C GLU A 21 3.49 25.55 5.58
N ARG A 22 2.75 24.60 6.18
CA ARG A 22 2.96 24.18 7.58
C ARG A 22 4.25 23.39 7.78
N PHE A 23 4.73 22.70 6.72
CA PHE A 23 5.92 21.88 6.81
C PHE A 23 7.20 22.68 6.56
N LYS A 24 8.25 22.29 7.29
CA LYS A 24 9.61 22.82 7.10
C LYS A 24 10.40 22.02 6.07
N THR A 25 9.82 20.95 5.55
CA THR A 25 10.43 20.05 4.55
C THR A 25 9.54 19.97 3.33
N VAL A 26 10.18 19.71 2.20
CA VAL A 26 9.52 19.35 0.94
C VAL A 26 9.71 17.87 0.68
N LYS A 27 8.78 17.27 -0.05
CA LYS A 27 8.87 15.88 -0.49
C LYS A 27 8.45 15.78 -1.95
N LEU A 28 9.27 15.07 -2.72
CA LEU A 28 8.99 14.71 -4.10
C LEU A 28 8.98 13.20 -4.21
N SER A 29 7.93 12.65 -4.81
CA SER A 29 7.84 11.21 -5.12
C SER A 29 7.49 10.98 -6.58
N VAL A 30 8.03 9.89 -7.12
CA VAL A 30 7.68 9.34 -8.43
C VAL A 30 7.17 7.93 -8.20
N THR A 31 5.89 7.72 -8.47
CA THR A 31 5.23 6.42 -8.36
C THR A 31 4.90 5.90 -9.76
N MET A 32 5.41 4.74 -10.08
CA MET A 32 5.22 4.02 -11.34
C MET A 32 4.28 2.85 -11.11
N PHE A 33 3.10 2.88 -11.73
CA PHE A 33 2.10 1.82 -11.66
C PHE A 33 2.23 0.89 -12.86
N VAL A 34 2.40 -0.40 -12.57
CA VAL A 34 2.47 -1.48 -13.56
C VAL A 34 1.50 -2.60 -13.18
N PRO A 35 1.06 -3.45 -14.14
CA PRO A 35 0.28 -4.63 -13.78
C PRO A 35 1.05 -5.54 -12.83
N LEU A 36 0.37 -6.10 -11.84
CA LEU A 36 0.91 -7.14 -10.99
C LEU A 36 0.98 -8.45 -11.79
N ALA A 37 2.18 -8.93 -12.06
CA ALA A 37 2.43 -10.14 -12.85
C ALA A 37 3.54 -10.98 -12.22
N LYS A 38 3.41 -12.32 -12.29
CA LYS A 38 4.39 -13.26 -11.71
C LYS A 38 5.79 -13.08 -12.29
N GLU A 39 5.85 -12.74 -13.57
CA GLU A 39 7.08 -12.62 -14.37
C GLU A 39 7.90 -11.39 -14.00
N THR A 40 7.25 -10.31 -13.55
CA THR A 40 7.87 -9.00 -13.33
C THR A 40 7.93 -8.59 -11.87
N ALA A 41 7.10 -9.19 -11.00
CA ALA A 41 6.98 -8.77 -9.60
C ALA A 41 8.34 -8.77 -8.87
N ALA A 42 9.16 -9.80 -9.04
CA ALA A 42 10.48 -9.89 -8.39
C ALA A 42 11.43 -8.77 -8.85
N ALA A 43 11.47 -8.49 -10.15
CA ALA A 43 12.33 -7.44 -10.70
C ALA A 43 11.87 -6.05 -10.22
N TYR A 44 10.56 -5.76 -10.27
CA TYR A 44 10.02 -4.47 -9.83
C TYR A 44 10.06 -4.29 -8.31
N ALA A 45 10.12 -5.37 -7.54
CA ALA A 45 10.35 -5.30 -6.11
C ALA A 45 11.82 -4.95 -5.76
N LEU A 46 12.78 -5.48 -6.52
CA LEU A 46 14.20 -5.25 -6.30
C LEU A 46 14.65 -3.88 -6.85
N LEU A 47 14.11 -3.48 -8.00
CA LEU A 47 14.53 -2.29 -8.75
C LEU A 47 14.63 -1.01 -7.91
N PRO A 48 13.62 -0.62 -7.12
CA PRO A 48 13.69 0.64 -6.37
C PRO A 48 14.83 0.67 -5.36
N SER A 49 15.14 -0.46 -4.72
CA SER A 49 16.25 -0.54 -3.77
C SER A 49 17.62 -0.37 -4.45
N VAL A 50 17.79 -0.94 -5.64
CA VAL A 50 19.04 -0.79 -6.40
C VAL A 50 19.20 0.64 -6.92
N LEU A 51 18.12 1.28 -7.39
CA LEU A 51 18.15 2.66 -7.88
C LEU A 51 18.57 3.67 -6.80
N VAL A 52 18.14 3.48 -5.54
CA VAL A 52 18.47 4.41 -4.45
C VAL A 52 19.78 4.06 -3.73
N HIS A 53 20.54 3.08 -4.21
CA HIS A 53 21.83 2.69 -3.64
C HIS A 53 22.98 3.51 -4.20
N SER A 54 22.98 3.75 -5.51
CA SER A 54 23.95 4.54 -6.26
C SER A 54 23.37 4.98 -7.60
N CYS A 55 23.99 5.94 -8.26
CA CYS A 55 23.64 6.35 -9.61
C CYS A 55 24.92 6.69 -10.41
N LYS A 56 24.79 6.94 -11.71
CA LYS A 56 25.94 7.18 -12.58
C LYS A 56 26.81 8.35 -12.11
N LYS A 57 26.19 9.43 -11.62
CA LYS A 57 26.88 10.61 -11.11
C LYS A 57 27.55 10.36 -9.74
N TYR A 58 26.96 9.47 -8.93
CA TYR A 58 27.41 9.11 -7.58
C TYR A 58 27.51 7.58 -7.49
N PRO A 59 28.59 6.97 -8.06
CA PRO A 59 28.67 5.53 -8.26
C PRO A 59 29.00 4.72 -6.99
N THR A 60 29.38 5.38 -5.91
CA THR A 60 29.62 4.73 -4.61
C THR A 60 28.64 5.21 -3.54
N ALA A 61 28.32 4.35 -2.57
CA ALA A 61 27.48 4.71 -1.44
C ALA A 61 28.02 5.92 -0.65
N ILE A 62 29.35 6.09 -0.62
CA ILE A 62 30.00 7.24 0.06
C ILE A 62 29.69 8.54 -0.69
N GLU A 63 29.85 8.58 -2.01
CA GLU A 63 29.57 9.76 -2.82
C GLU A 63 28.09 10.08 -2.84
N PHE A 64 27.24 9.07 -2.94
CA PHE A 64 25.78 9.19 -2.90
C PHE A 64 25.31 9.80 -1.56
N ASN A 65 25.75 9.26 -0.42
CA ASN A 65 25.39 9.78 0.89
C ASN A 65 26.02 11.14 1.19
N ARG A 66 27.22 11.44 0.63
CA ARG A 66 27.82 12.78 0.73
C ARG A 66 26.94 13.81 0.05
N GLU A 67 26.39 13.49 -1.13
CA GLU A 67 25.49 14.42 -1.80
C GLU A 67 24.21 14.66 -1.01
N LEU A 68 23.58 13.61 -0.47
CA LEU A 68 22.43 13.79 0.43
C LEU A 68 22.75 14.67 1.64
N SER A 69 23.97 14.57 2.17
CA SER A 69 24.45 15.42 3.25
C SER A 69 24.63 16.87 2.80
N ASN A 70 25.15 17.12 1.60
CA ASN A 70 25.28 18.45 1.00
C ASN A 70 23.90 19.09 0.77
N LEU A 71 22.88 18.30 0.45
CA LEU A 71 21.49 18.71 0.33
C LEU A 71 20.79 18.86 1.72
N TYR A 72 21.51 19.41 2.70
CA TYR A 72 21.04 19.63 4.07
C TYR A 72 20.57 18.36 4.78
N GLY A 73 21.20 17.23 4.50
CA GLY A 73 20.81 15.95 5.08
C GLY A 73 19.51 15.41 4.49
N ALA A 74 19.29 15.61 3.21
CA ALA A 74 18.12 15.07 2.51
C ALA A 74 18.05 13.54 2.65
N GLY A 75 16.83 13.02 2.71
CA GLY A 75 16.55 11.59 2.75
C GLY A 75 16.03 11.10 1.41
N ILE A 76 16.48 9.93 0.97
CA ILE A 76 15.91 9.21 -0.17
C ILE A 76 15.28 7.91 0.32
N GLY A 77 14.19 7.50 -0.30
CA GLY A 77 13.49 6.24 0.02
C GLY A 77 12.92 5.59 -1.23
N ALA A 78 12.75 4.27 -1.15
CA ALA A 78 12.16 3.51 -2.23
C ALA A 78 11.36 2.33 -1.66
N TYR A 79 10.23 2.05 -2.28
CA TYR A 79 9.38 0.92 -1.87
C TYR A 79 8.47 0.47 -3.01
N CYS A 80 7.97 -0.76 -2.91
CA CYS A 80 6.88 -1.24 -3.74
C CYS A 80 5.70 -1.69 -2.88
N ARG A 81 4.48 -1.48 -3.38
CA ARG A 81 3.24 -1.95 -2.75
C ARG A 81 2.22 -2.39 -3.77
N LYS A 82 1.36 -3.32 -3.39
CA LYS A 82 0.18 -3.67 -4.17
C LYS A 82 -0.89 -2.58 -4.03
N MET A 83 -1.51 -2.24 -5.12
CA MET A 83 -2.69 -1.37 -5.18
C MET A 83 -3.71 -2.02 -6.12
N GLY A 84 -4.65 -2.79 -5.56
CA GLY A 84 -5.46 -3.70 -6.36
C GLY A 84 -4.56 -4.71 -7.10
N GLU A 85 -4.77 -4.88 -8.40
CA GLU A 85 -3.94 -5.73 -9.26
C GLU A 85 -2.82 -4.96 -9.97
N ALA A 86 -2.49 -3.77 -9.48
CA ALA A 86 -1.31 -3.03 -9.87
C ALA A 86 -0.21 -3.15 -8.80
N LEU A 87 1.04 -3.05 -9.24
CA LEU A 87 2.20 -2.84 -8.40
C LEU A 87 2.64 -1.38 -8.54
N ALA A 88 2.67 -0.65 -7.43
CA ALA A 88 3.15 0.71 -7.33
C ALA A 88 4.60 0.71 -6.86
N VAL A 89 5.52 1.10 -7.73
CA VAL A 89 6.95 1.27 -7.45
C VAL A 89 7.20 2.75 -7.22
N THR A 90 7.60 3.11 -6.01
CA THR A 90 7.79 4.51 -5.61
C THR A 90 9.22 4.80 -5.23
N ILE A 91 9.75 5.90 -5.74
CA ILE A 91 11.02 6.50 -5.32
C ILE A 91 10.72 7.90 -4.83
N THR A 92 11.26 8.27 -3.68
CA THR A 92 10.95 9.54 -3.02
C THR A 92 12.20 10.19 -2.47
N VAL A 93 12.29 11.51 -2.56
CA VAL A 93 13.30 12.33 -1.90
C VAL A 93 12.61 13.39 -1.04
N ALA A 94 13.17 13.65 0.12
CA ALA A 94 12.68 14.70 1.03
C ALA A 94 13.85 15.50 1.58
N GLY A 95 13.69 16.79 1.71
CA GLY A 95 14.70 17.69 2.24
C GLY A 95 14.08 18.95 2.85
N ILE A 96 14.93 19.88 3.24
CA ILE A 96 14.49 21.16 3.79
C ILE A 96 13.80 22.00 2.72
N ASP A 97 12.78 22.74 3.11
CA ASP A 97 12.14 23.73 2.22
C ASP A 97 13.08 24.93 2.02
N ASP A 98 13.09 25.50 0.81
CA ASP A 98 13.96 26.63 0.40
C ASP A 98 13.92 27.81 1.37
N ARG A 99 12.82 28.02 2.08
CA ARG A 99 12.65 29.10 3.09
C ARG A 99 13.57 28.96 4.31
N TYR A 100 14.12 27.78 4.53
CA TYR A 100 14.92 27.46 5.72
C TYR A 100 16.40 27.19 5.40
N THR A 101 16.82 27.41 4.16
CA THR A 101 18.23 27.33 3.75
C THR A 101 19.02 28.52 4.28
N MET A 102 20.34 28.34 4.49
CA MET A 102 21.16 29.39 5.12
C MET A 102 21.44 30.57 4.19
N ASN A 103 21.62 30.31 2.89
CA ASN A 103 22.03 31.30 1.91
C ASN A 103 21.00 31.48 0.78
N ASN A 104 19.73 31.18 1.03
CA ASN A 104 18.65 31.21 0.05
C ASN A 104 18.87 30.24 -1.15
N GLU A 105 19.52 29.12 -0.92
CA GLU A 105 19.69 28.08 -1.92
C GLU A 105 18.34 27.50 -2.33
N LYS A 106 18.26 27.01 -3.59
CA LYS A 106 17.09 26.35 -4.15
C LYS A 106 17.18 24.83 -4.03
N ILE A 107 17.25 24.35 -2.78
CA ILE A 107 17.39 22.92 -2.46
C ILE A 107 16.24 22.08 -3.07
N SER A 108 15.04 22.63 -3.15
CA SER A 108 13.93 21.94 -3.83
C SER A 108 14.25 21.57 -5.30
N SER A 109 14.94 22.46 -6.04
CA SER A 109 15.36 22.19 -7.41
C SER A 109 16.49 21.15 -7.46
N GLU A 110 17.46 21.23 -6.56
CA GLU A 110 18.57 20.27 -6.47
C GLU A 110 18.06 18.87 -6.09
N LEU A 111 17.04 18.75 -5.22
CA LEU A 111 16.38 17.49 -4.89
C LEU A 111 15.69 16.88 -6.12
N VAL A 112 15.08 17.70 -6.98
CA VAL A 112 14.47 17.24 -8.23
C VAL A 112 15.54 16.70 -9.17
N GLU A 113 16.65 17.42 -9.37
CA GLU A 113 17.78 17.00 -10.22
C GLU A 113 18.39 15.70 -9.69
N PHE A 114 18.58 15.60 -8.37
CA PHE A 114 19.09 14.39 -7.72
C PHE A 114 18.17 13.19 -7.96
N LEU A 115 16.86 13.36 -7.75
CA LEU A 115 15.90 12.30 -7.99
C LEU A 115 15.83 11.88 -9.46
N CYS A 116 15.93 12.84 -10.38
CA CYS A 116 16.01 12.56 -11.82
C CYS A 116 17.30 11.78 -12.16
N GLU A 117 18.44 12.14 -11.56
CA GLU A 117 19.69 11.39 -11.76
C GLU A 117 19.53 9.93 -11.31
N VAL A 118 18.92 9.71 -10.14
CA VAL A 118 18.65 8.35 -9.59
C VAL A 118 17.74 7.55 -10.51
N ILE A 119 16.67 8.15 -11.02
CA ILE A 119 15.64 7.43 -11.81
C ILE A 119 16.12 7.18 -13.24
N PHE A 120 16.75 8.16 -13.89
CA PHE A 120 17.03 8.12 -15.34
C PHE A 120 18.48 7.76 -15.67
N ASN A 121 19.42 7.89 -14.73
CA ASN A 121 20.83 7.61 -14.92
C ASN A 121 21.36 6.62 -13.84
N PRO A 122 20.87 5.38 -13.82
CA PRO A 122 21.28 4.41 -12.80
C PRO A 122 22.78 4.06 -12.95
N ASN A 123 23.38 3.55 -11.89
CA ASN A 123 24.73 3.00 -11.91
C ASN A 123 24.74 1.67 -12.68
N ALA A 124 24.91 1.76 -13.99
CA ALA A 124 24.88 0.63 -14.91
C ALA A 124 25.87 0.80 -16.05
N GLU A 125 26.50 -0.29 -16.45
CA GLU A 125 27.40 -0.39 -17.58
C GLU A 125 27.06 -1.62 -18.44
N ASN A 126 27.24 -1.52 -19.75
CA ASN A 126 27.01 -2.61 -20.69
C ASN A 126 25.61 -3.26 -20.51
N GLU A 127 24.58 -2.43 -20.31
CA GLU A 127 23.20 -2.87 -20.06
C GLU A 127 23.00 -3.78 -18.82
N ALA A 128 23.84 -3.58 -17.78
CA ALA A 128 23.74 -4.28 -16.51
C ALA A 128 23.98 -3.32 -15.33
N PHE A 129 23.20 -3.44 -14.26
CA PHE A 129 23.46 -2.71 -13.02
C PHE A 129 24.80 -3.10 -12.40
N ALA A 130 25.42 -2.20 -11.63
CA ALA A 130 26.61 -2.49 -10.85
C ALA A 130 26.41 -3.75 -10.00
N LYS A 131 27.32 -4.73 -10.16
CA LYS A 131 27.15 -6.06 -9.57
C LYS A 131 27.07 -6.03 -8.04
N GLU A 132 27.90 -5.21 -7.41
CA GLU A 132 27.96 -5.12 -5.94
C GLU A 132 26.64 -4.61 -5.37
N ASP A 133 26.10 -3.53 -5.91
CA ASP A 133 24.83 -2.94 -5.49
C ASP A 133 23.67 -3.92 -5.70
N PHE A 134 23.64 -4.56 -6.87
CA PHE A 134 22.64 -5.57 -7.20
C PHE A 134 22.65 -6.74 -6.22
N GLU A 135 23.82 -7.34 -5.97
CA GLU A 135 23.92 -8.52 -5.08
C GLU A 135 23.60 -8.15 -3.62
N GLN A 136 23.96 -6.97 -3.17
CA GLN A 136 23.62 -6.49 -1.83
C GLN A 136 22.10 -6.32 -1.67
N CYS A 137 21.45 -5.60 -2.59
CA CYS A 137 20.01 -5.37 -2.53
C CYS A 137 19.21 -6.68 -2.72
N LYS A 138 19.68 -7.58 -3.62
CA LYS A 138 19.09 -8.90 -3.82
C LYS A 138 19.12 -9.74 -2.55
N ARG A 139 20.25 -9.77 -1.85
CA ARG A 139 20.38 -10.48 -0.57
C ARG A 139 19.41 -9.91 0.46
N GLN A 140 19.32 -8.58 0.60
CA GLN A 140 18.37 -7.94 1.52
C GLN A 140 16.92 -8.28 1.19
N LEU A 141 16.54 -8.34 -0.09
CA LEU A 141 15.21 -8.74 -0.49
C LEU A 141 14.91 -10.21 -0.15
N LEU A 142 15.87 -11.12 -0.36
CA LEU A 142 15.73 -12.53 0.03
C LEU A 142 15.60 -12.68 1.54
N GLU A 143 16.39 -11.95 2.33
CA GLU A 143 16.28 -11.92 3.79
C GLU A 143 14.92 -11.39 4.25
N ALA A 144 14.37 -10.37 3.57
CA ALA A 144 13.03 -9.87 3.86
C ALA A 144 11.93 -10.90 3.55
N ILE A 145 12.07 -11.66 2.45
CA ILE A 145 11.15 -12.73 2.08
C ILE A 145 11.24 -13.89 3.11
N ASP A 146 12.45 -14.31 3.47
CA ASP A 146 12.66 -15.38 4.45
C ASP A 146 12.17 -14.96 5.84
N GLY A 147 12.24 -13.65 6.14
CA GLY A 147 11.74 -13.06 7.37
C GLY A 147 10.21 -12.86 7.45
N GLU A 148 9.46 -13.02 6.36
CA GLU A 148 7.98 -12.80 6.36
C GLU A 148 7.27 -13.61 7.44
N PHE A 149 7.71 -14.85 7.68
CA PHE A 149 7.13 -15.71 8.70
C PHE A 149 7.33 -15.19 10.14
N ASN A 150 8.29 -14.31 10.42
CA ASN A 150 8.49 -13.75 11.74
C ASN A 150 7.30 -12.88 12.19
N GLU A 151 6.66 -12.19 11.24
CA GLU A 151 5.46 -11.40 11.45
C GLU A 151 4.19 -12.25 11.23
N LYS A 152 3.89 -13.16 12.17
CA LYS A 152 2.82 -14.18 12.07
C LYS A 152 1.47 -13.64 11.60
N ARG A 153 1.10 -12.42 12.04
CA ARG A 153 -0.14 -11.76 11.65
C ARG A 153 -0.15 -11.43 10.16
N SER A 154 0.88 -10.75 9.69
CA SER A 154 1.04 -10.35 8.29
C SER A 154 1.17 -11.57 7.38
N TYR A 155 1.91 -12.59 7.83
CA TYR A 155 2.04 -13.86 7.15
C TYR A 155 0.69 -14.53 6.95
N ALA A 156 -0.10 -14.69 8.01
CA ALA A 156 -1.43 -15.32 7.93
C ALA A 156 -2.38 -14.57 6.99
N ILE A 157 -2.37 -13.22 7.01
CA ILE A 157 -3.14 -12.39 6.06
C ILE A 157 -2.68 -12.64 4.63
N SER A 158 -1.36 -12.68 4.38
CA SER A 158 -0.80 -12.96 3.05
C SER A 158 -1.21 -14.34 2.53
N GLN A 159 -1.16 -15.36 3.39
CA GLN A 159 -1.56 -16.74 3.05
C GLN A 159 -3.07 -16.84 2.77
N MET A 160 -3.91 -16.13 3.53
CA MET A 160 -5.35 -16.07 3.24
C MET A 160 -5.62 -15.44 1.89
N ILE A 161 -4.97 -14.32 1.57
CA ILE A 161 -5.12 -13.63 0.27
C ILE A 161 -4.64 -14.54 -0.88
N GLU A 162 -3.52 -15.23 -0.72
CA GLU A 162 -2.98 -16.16 -1.71
C GLU A 162 -3.95 -17.33 -1.98
N GLU A 163 -4.59 -17.87 -0.91
CA GLU A 163 -5.59 -18.92 -1.04
C GLU A 163 -6.90 -18.43 -1.66
N MET A 164 -7.40 -17.29 -1.21
CA MET A 164 -8.64 -16.66 -1.68
C MET A 164 -8.55 -16.28 -3.16
N CYS A 165 -7.43 -15.67 -3.55
CA CYS A 165 -7.20 -15.10 -4.88
C CYS A 165 -6.21 -15.93 -5.71
N ARG A 166 -6.18 -17.26 -5.53
CA ARG A 166 -5.21 -18.17 -6.18
C ARG A 166 -5.18 -18.03 -7.71
N ASP A 167 -6.35 -17.83 -8.31
CA ASP A 167 -6.53 -17.72 -9.75
C ASP A 167 -6.63 -16.26 -10.24
N GLU A 168 -6.38 -15.31 -9.36
CA GLU A 168 -6.44 -13.87 -9.63
C GLU A 168 -5.04 -13.24 -9.50
N LYS A 169 -4.78 -12.16 -10.23
CA LYS A 169 -3.51 -11.42 -10.11
C LYS A 169 -3.29 -10.92 -8.69
N PHE A 170 -4.36 -10.57 -7.96
CA PHE A 170 -4.27 -10.12 -6.58
C PHE A 170 -3.64 -11.15 -5.63
N GLY A 171 -3.68 -12.46 -5.94
CA GLY A 171 -3.00 -13.52 -5.19
C GLY A 171 -1.47 -13.49 -5.34
N ILE A 172 -0.93 -12.79 -6.33
CA ILE A 172 0.52 -12.70 -6.54
C ILE A 172 1.16 -11.89 -5.41
N LYS A 173 2.23 -12.42 -4.82
CA LYS A 173 3.01 -11.69 -3.80
C LYS A 173 3.72 -10.48 -4.41
N ARG A 174 3.77 -9.37 -3.66
CA ARG A 174 4.42 -8.12 -4.12
C ARG A 174 5.89 -8.27 -4.48
N TYR A 175 6.58 -9.23 -3.88
CA TYR A 175 8.00 -9.53 -4.13
C TYR A 175 8.20 -10.66 -5.15
N GLY A 176 7.11 -11.19 -5.73
CA GLY A 176 7.17 -12.41 -6.51
C GLY A 176 7.50 -13.62 -5.63
N SER A 177 7.98 -14.71 -6.26
CA SER A 177 8.46 -15.88 -5.52
C SER A 177 9.94 -15.72 -5.14
N ARG A 178 10.36 -16.37 -4.04
CA ARG A 178 11.77 -16.43 -3.63
C ARG A 178 12.68 -16.90 -4.78
N LYS A 179 12.24 -17.96 -5.50
CA LYS A 179 12.95 -18.49 -6.67
C LYS A 179 13.10 -17.44 -7.78
N ALA A 180 12.05 -16.67 -8.07
CA ALA A 180 12.13 -15.63 -9.10
C ALA A 180 13.16 -14.54 -8.72
N VAL A 181 13.28 -14.19 -7.43
CA VAL A 181 14.32 -13.26 -6.96
C VAL A 181 15.71 -13.87 -7.08
N GLU A 182 15.89 -15.16 -6.75
CA GLU A 182 17.17 -15.88 -6.92
C GLU A 182 17.65 -15.91 -8.36
N GLU A 183 16.74 -16.01 -9.31
CA GLU A 183 17.03 -16.07 -10.76
C GLU A 183 17.30 -14.70 -11.40
N LEU A 184 17.07 -13.57 -10.67
CA LEU A 184 17.36 -12.23 -11.17
C LEU A 184 18.83 -12.03 -11.45
N THR A 185 19.12 -11.32 -12.54
CA THR A 185 20.47 -10.93 -12.96
C THR A 185 20.58 -9.41 -13.12
N PRO A 186 21.79 -8.82 -13.03
CA PRO A 186 21.99 -7.38 -13.24
C PRO A 186 21.45 -6.88 -14.59
N SER A 187 21.63 -7.66 -15.66
CA SER A 187 21.11 -7.31 -17.00
C SER A 187 19.61 -7.50 -17.12
N GLY A 188 19.04 -8.51 -16.43
CA GLY A 188 17.59 -8.70 -16.33
C GLY A 188 16.91 -7.52 -15.63
N LEU A 189 17.50 -7.05 -14.52
CA LEU A 189 17.01 -5.89 -13.80
C LEU A 189 17.14 -4.60 -14.61
N PHE A 190 18.21 -4.45 -15.41
CA PHE A 190 18.38 -3.30 -16.29
C PHE A 190 17.30 -3.24 -17.38
N ARG A 191 16.92 -4.40 -17.94
CA ARG A 191 15.78 -4.47 -18.86
C ARG A 191 14.46 -4.06 -18.17
N ALA A 192 14.22 -4.57 -16.96
CA ALA A 192 13.04 -4.20 -16.18
C ALA A 192 13.00 -2.69 -15.87
N TRP A 193 14.15 -2.05 -15.63
CA TRP A 193 14.25 -0.60 -15.49
C TRP A 193 13.83 0.14 -16.76
N LYS A 194 14.29 -0.26 -17.94
CA LYS A 194 13.86 0.31 -19.22
C LYS A 194 12.35 0.11 -19.44
N GLU A 195 11.86 -1.09 -19.15
CA GLU A 195 10.45 -1.45 -19.32
C GLU A 195 9.52 -0.64 -18.40
N ILE A 196 9.87 -0.47 -17.12
CA ILE A 196 9.01 0.29 -16.20
C ILE A 196 8.93 1.78 -16.60
N LEU A 197 10.03 2.38 -17.07
CA LEU A 197 10.01 3.75 -17.57
C LEU A 197 9.14 3.90 -18.83
N ALA A 198 9.14 2.92 -19.72
CA ALA A 198 8.37 2.92 -20.96
C ALA A 198 6.89 2.51 -20.78
N ASN A 199 6.60 1.63 -19.83
CA ASN A 199 5.30 0.93 -19.76
C ASN A 199 4.53 1.14 -18.44
N SER A 200 4.86 2.15 -17.64
CA SER A 200 4.12 2.47 -16.42
C SER A 200 3.21 3.69 -16.55
N ARG A 201 2.10 3.74 -15.86
CA ARG A 201 1.44 5.00 -15.53
C ARG A 201 2.24 5.68 -14.42
N VAL A 202 2.60 6.93 -14.58
CA VAL A 202 3.47 7.66 -13.66
C VAL A 202 2.71 8.79 -12.98
N GLU A 203 2.79 8.81 -11.66
CA GLU A 203 2.30 9.91 -10.83
C GLU A 203 3.47 10.52 -10.08
N ILE A 204 3.74 11.79 -10.37
CA ILE A 204 4.75 12.60 -9.69
C ILE A 204 4.05 13.51 -8.72
N MET A 205 4.49 13.53 -7.47
CA MET A 205 3.86 14.34 -6.45
C MET A 205 4.89 15.18 -5.72
N PHE A 206 4.70 16.48 -5.71
CA PHE A 206 5.48 17.44 -4.93
C PHE A 206 4.61 17.98 -3.79
N ILE A 207 5.11 17.91 -2.56
CA ILE A 207 4.45 18.42 -1.37
C ILE A 207 5.39 19.41 -0.70
N GLY A 208 4.94 20.65 -0.55
CA GLY A 208 5.72 21.72 0.08
C GLY A 208 5.31 23.10 -0.42
N ASN A 209 6.09 24.12 -0.09
CA ASN A 209 5.80 25.51 -0.47
C ASN A 209 6.74 26.07 -1.55
N SER A 210 7.74 25.31 -1.99
CA SER A 210 8.69 25.75 -3.02
C SER A 210 8.04 25.82 -4.41
N ASP A 211 8.64 26.59 -5.33
CA ASP A 211 8.23 26.68 -6.72
C ASP A 211 8.50 25.34 -7.44
N THR A 212 7.47 24.81 -8.09
CA THR A 212 7.53 23.52 -8.78
C THR A 212 7.67 23.62 -10.31
N SER A 213 7.77 24.82 -10.85
CA SER A 213 7.82 25.05 -12.31
C SER A 213 9.02 24.36 -12.97
N SER A 214 10.19 24.41 -12.32
CA SER A 214 11.40 23.72 -12.76
C SER A 214 11.21 22.21 -12.75
N ALA A 215 10.68 21.66 -11.65
CA ALA A 215 10.39 20.24 -11.49
C ALA A 215 9.44 19.72 -12.58
N GLU A 216 8.32 20.42 -12.80
CA GLU A 216 7.34 20.08 -13.84
C GLU A 216 7.99 20.02 -15.23
N ASN A 217 8.85 21.00 -15.56
CA ASN A 217 9.52 21.07 -16.86
C ASN A 217 10.57 19.94 -17.04
N ILE A 218 11.37 19.66 -16.02
CA ILE A 218 12.37 18.59 -16.08
C ILE A 218 11.70 17.22 -16.32
N PHE A 219 10.66 16.89 -15.58
CA PHE A 219 9.95 15.62 -15.76
C PHE A 219 9.19 15.58 -17.09
N ARG A 220 8.63 16.71 -17.56
CA ARG A 220 8.00 16.83 -18.87
C ARG A 220 8.99 16.51 -19.99
N GLU A 221 10.20 17.05 -19.93
CA GLU A 221 11.25 16.79 -20.90
C GLU A 221 11.71 15.32 -20.87
N LYS A 222 12.01 14.79 -19.68
CA LYS A 222 12.48 13.41 -19.50
C LYS A 222 11.48 12.38 -20.03
N PHE A 223 10.23 12.46 -19.60
CA PHE A 223 9.20 11.51 -20.04
C PHE A 223 8.64 11.81 -21.42
N GLY A 224 8.60 13.08 -21.84
CA GLY A 224 8.11 13.49 -23.15
C GLY A 224 8.99 13.03 -24.31
N SER A 225 10.29 12.80 -24.08
CA SER A 225 11.22 12.26 -25.07
C SER A 225 11.13 10.72 -25.23
N MET A 226 10.37 10.03 -24.36
CA MET A 226 10.26 8.57 -24.36
C MET A 226 9.05 8.10 -25.17
N GLN A 227 9.23 7.05 -25.97
CA GLN A 227 8.11 6.28 -26.51
C GLN A 227 7.53 5.41 -25.38
N ARG A 228 6.23 5.58 -25.11
CA ARG A 228 5.57 4.94 -23.97
C ARG A 228 4.32 4.18 -24.41
N THR A 229 4.18 2.95 -23.91
CA THR A 229 3.00 2.09 -24.13
C THR A 229 2.53 1.59 -22.78
N ILE A 230 1.33 2.03 -22.37
CA ILE A 230 0.84 1.79 -21.02
C ILE A 230 -0.12 0.59 -21.03
N PRO A 231 0.21 -0.48 -20.30
CA PRO A 231 -0.70 -1.62 -20.16
C PRO A 231 -1.88 -1.27 -19.26
N ASP A 232 -2.95 -2.05 -19.37
CA ASP A 232 -4.07 -1.99 -18.45
C ASP A 232 -3.65 -2.39 -17.03
N ILE A 233 -3.98 -1.54 -16.06
CA ILE A 233 -3.74 -1.73 -14.63
C ILE A 233 -5.06 -1.86 -13.84
N SER A 234 -6.17 -2.13 -14.52
CA SER A 234 -7.46 -2.36 -13.88
C SER A 234 -7.40 -3.56 -12.92
N THR A 235 -8.26 -3.53 -11.92
CA THR A 235 -8.40 -4.60 -10.94
C THR A 235 -9.70 -5.35 -11.21
N GLU A 236 -9.64 -6.66 -11.33
CA GLU A 236 -10.82 -7.50 -11.40
C GLU A 236 -11.50 -7.57 -10.03
N VAL A 237 -12.79 -7.24 -9.98
CA VAL A 237 -13.59 -7.22 -8.74
C VAL A 237 -14.69 -8.28 -8.86
N SER A 238 -14.81 -9.12 -7.84
CA SER A 238 -15.87 -10.14 -7.75
C SER A 238 -16.58 -10.09 -6.41
N GLY A 239 -17.91 -10.09 -6.45
CA GLY A 239 -18.77 -10.32 -5.29
C GLY A 239 -19.32 -11.75 -5.22
N ASN A 240 -18.97 -12.60 -6.19
CA ASN A 240 -19.38 -13.99 -6.23
C ASN A 240 -18.48 -14.85 -5.35
N VAL A 241 -19.09 -15.69 -4.53
CA VAL A 241 -18.42 -16.69 -3.69
C VAL A 241 -18.95 -18.06 -4.05
N GLY A 242 -18.04 -19.05 -4.09
CA GLY A 242 -18.40 -20.47 -4.19
C GLY A 242 -18.54 -21.11 -2.82
N GLU A 243 -18.09 -22.36 -2.69
CA GLU A 243 -17.91 -22.98 -1.39
C GLU A 243 -16.83 -22.27 -0.60
N VAL A 244 -17.06 -22.08 0.70
CA VAL A 244 -16.07 -21.45 1.60
C VAL A 244 -14.82 -22.34 1.66
N LYS A 245 -13.68 -21.76 1.29
CA LYS A 245 -12.39 -22.44 1.39
C LYS A 245 -11.90 -22.37 2.83
N GLN A 246 -11.36 -23.47 3.33
CA GLN A 246 -10.69 -23.47 4.63
C GLN A 246 -9.32 -24.11 4.53
N LYS A 247 -8.29 -23.42 5.02
CA LYS A 247 -6.91 -23.91 5.06
C LYS A 247 -6.35 -23.74 6.47
N THR A 248 -5.79 -24.82 7.00
CA THR A 248 -5.12 -24.80 8.30
C THR A 248 -3.64 -25.15 8.11
N GLU A 249 -2.79 -24.33 8.68
CA GLU A 249 -1.35 -24.54 8.77
C GLU A 249 -0.95 -24.71 10.24
N VAL A 250 -0.19 -25.77 10.53
CA VAL A 250 0.34 -26.05 11.87
C VAL A 250 1.80 -25.61 11.90
N SER A 251 2.17 -24.78 12.87
CA SER A 251 3.53 -24.26 12.98
C SER A 251 3.92 -23.98 14.43
N ASP A 252 5.18 -23.62 14.63
CA ASP A 252 5.69 -23.19 15.94
C ASP A 252 5.26 -21.74 16.22
N VAL A 253 4.04 -21.60 16.74
CA VAL A 253 3.45 -20.32 17.14
C VAL A 253 2.83 -20.45 18.52
N ALA A 254 2.98 -19.44 19.36
CA ALA A 254 2.40 -19.44 20.71
C ALA A 254 0.88 -19.28 20.71
N GLN A 255 0.33 -18.59 19.71
CA GLN A 255 -1.09 -18.26 19.59
C GLN A 255 -1.55 -18.41 18.15
N ALA A 256 -2.74 -18.96 17.94
CA ALA A 256 -3.31 -19.08 16.61
C ALA A 256 -3.61 -17.73 16.00
N LYS A 257 -3.44 -17.63 14.66
CA LYS A 257 -3.89 -16.50 13.84
C LYS A 257 -5.01 -16.99 12.93
N LEU A 258 -6.19 -16.49 13.19
CA LEU A 258 -7.38 -16.70 12.37
C LEU A 258 -7.52 -15.54 11.41
N VAL A 259 -7.63 -15.81 10.11
CA VAL A 259 -7.90 -14.80 9.08
C VAL A 259 -9.08 -15.25 8.23
N MET A 260 -10.08 -14.40 8.07
CA MET A 260 -11.26 -14.65 7.26
C MET A 260 -11.33 -13.59 6.16
N GLY A 261 -11.43 -14.03 4.91
CA GLY A 261 -11.56 -13.19 3.72
C GLY A 261 -13.00 -13.18 3.21
N PHE A 262 -13.52 -11.99 2.96
CA PHE A 262 -14.89 -11.77 2.47
C PHE A 262 -14.83 -10.99 1.16
N ARG A 263 -15.70 -11.32 0.21
CA ARG A 263 -15.92 -10.55 -1.02
C ARG A 263 -17.11 -9.63 -0.85
N THR A 264 -17.02 -8.44 -1.44
CA THR A 264 -18.09 -7.44 -1.38
C THR A 264 -18.73 -7.17 -2.74
N GLY A 265 -17.98 -7.32 -3.83
CA GLY A 265 -18.38 -6.87 -5.16
C GLY A 265 -18.34 -5.35 -5.36
N PHE A 266 -17.95 -4.60 -4.34
CA PHE A 266 -17.82 -3.14 -4.37
C PHE A 266 -16.34 -2.76 -4.27
N ALA A 267 -15.84 -1.98 -5.22
CA ALA A 267 -14.47 -1.49 -5.23
C ALA A 267 -14.33 -0.24 -6.11
N GLN A 268 -13.30 0.54 -5.85
CA GLN A 268 -12.86 1.61 -6.74
C GLN A 268 -12.30 1.01 -8.05
N PRO A 269 -12.44 1.69 -9.19
CA PRO A 269 -13.01 3.05 -9.33
C PRO A 269 -14.54 3.10 -9.56
N GLU A 270 -15.23 1.96 -9.72
CA GLU A 270 -16.64 1.93 -10.07
C GLU A 270 -17.55 2.39 -8.92
N TYR A 271 -17.16 2.12 -7.68
CA TYR A 271 -17.94 2.43 -6.49
C TYR A 271 -17.17 3.32 -5.52
N ASP A 272 -17.88 4.24 -4.86
CA ASP A 272 -17.32 5.01 -3.76
C ASP A 272 -16.94 4.08 -2.60
N SER A 273 -15.71 4.18 -2.13
CA SER A 273 -15.18 3.32 -1.08
C SER A 273 -15.52 3.78 0.34
N ILE A 274 -15.95 5.04 0.53
CA ILE A 274 -16.19 5.61 1.87
C ILE A 274 -17.33 4.89 2.59
N PRO A 275 -18.49 4.58 1.96
CA PRO A 275 -19.56 3.85 2.62
C PRO A 275 -19.15 2.44 3.07
N MET A 276 -18.45 1.66 2.24
CA MET A 276 -17.97 0.34 2.61
C MET A 276 -16.88 0.41 3.69
N SER A 277 -16.03 1.45 3.64
CA SER A 277 -15.04 1.70 4.70
C SER A 277 -15.71 1.99 6.05
N LEU A 278 -16.79 2.77 6.08
CA LEU A 278 -17.58 3.00 7.28
C LEU A 278 -18.26 1.71 7.78
N THR A 279 -18.87 0.94 6.88
CA THR A 279 -19.49 -0.36 7.21
C THR A 279 -18.46 -1.29 7.87
N THR A 280 -17.27 -1.39 7.29
CA THR A 280 -16.17 -2.20 7.85
C THR A 280 -15.65 -1.63 9.18
N ALA A 281 -15.62 -0.31 9.33
CA ALA A 281 -15.20 0.35 10.57
C ALA A 281 -16.15 0.04 11.74
N ILE A 282 -17.46 0.01 11.48
CA ILE A 282 -18.48 -0.39 12.46
C ILE A 282 -18.34 -1.88 12.81
N LEU A 283 -18.08 -2.73 11.82
CA LEU A 283 -17.91 -4.17 12.03
C LEU A 283 -16.70 -4.49 12.91
N GLY A 284 -15.51 -3.98 12.57
CA GLY A 284 -14.28 -4.35 13.27
C GLY A 284 -13.11 -3.36 13.11
N GLY A 285 -13.34 -2.12 12.65
CA GLY A 285 -12.26 -1.16 12.38
C GLY A 285 -11.97 -0.16 13.50
N THR A 286 -12.77 -0.12 14.57
CA THR A 286 -12.64 0.88 15.63
C THR A 286 -12.74 0.27 17.03
N PRO A 287 -12.31 0.98 18.10
CA PRO A 287 -12.44 0.50 19.47
C PRO A 287 -13.91 0.34 19.96
N ASN A 288 -14.89 0.93 19.27
CA ASN A 288 -16.30 0.78 19.57
C ASN A 288 -17.02 -0.11 18.54
N SER A 289 -16.27 -0.85 17.73
CA SER A 289 -16.81 -1.76 16.72
C SER A 289 -17.45 -3.00 17.34
N LYS A 290 -18.32 -3.66 16.57
CA LYS A 290 -19.00 -4.90 17.02
C LYS A 290 -18.01 -5.98 17.42
N PHE A 291 -16.92 -6.18 16.67
CA PHE A 291 -15.90 -7.17 17.01
C PHE A 291 -15.17 -6.83 18.30
N PHE A 292 -14.79 -5.58 18.47
CA PHE A 292 -14.10 -5.17 19.68
C PHE A 292 -14.99 -5.33 20.92
N MET A 293 -16.20 -4.78 20.88
CA MET A 293 -17.11 -4.78 22.03
C MET A 293 -17.67 -6.16 22.36
N ASN A 294 -18.04 -6.96 21.35
CA ASN A 294 -18.73 -8.25 21.59
C ASN A 294 -17.76 -9.42 21.64
N ILE A 295 -16.79 -9.54 20.70
CA ILE A 295 -15.90 -10.71 20.62
C ILE A 295 -14.75 -10.59 21.62
N ARG A 296 -14.11 -9.42 21.68
CA ARG A 296 -12.96 -9.20 22.57
C ARG A 296 -13.40 -8.89 23.98
N GLU A 297 -14.17 -7.81 24.20
CA GLU A 297 -14.47 -7.34 25.56
C GLU A 297 -15.51 -8.23 26.27
N LYS A 298 -16.66 -8.47 25.66
CA LYS A 298 -17.77 -9.19 26.29
C LYS A 298 -17.53 -10.69 26.37
N LEU A 299 -17.05 -11.34 25.30
CA LEU A 299 -16.87 -12.79 25.23
C LEU A 299 -15.44 -13.22 25.54
N SER A 300 -14.49 -12.32 25.54
CA SER A 300 -13.06 -12.59 25.81
C SER A 300 -12.48 -13.72 24.96
N LEU A 301 -12.90 -13.85 23.69
CA LEU A 301 -12.49 -14.94 22.80
C LEU A 301 -11.12 -14.72 22.17
N CYS A 302 -10.66 -13.46 22.11
CA CYS A 302 -9.44 -13.10 21.40
C CYS A 302 -8.76 -11.86 22.00
N TYR A 303 -7.45 -11.69 21.73
CA TYR A 303 -6.71 -10.49 22.08
C TYR A 303 -7.03 -9.30 21.19
N TYR A 304 -7.32 -9.57 19.94
CA TYR A 304 -7.79 -8.60 18.95
C TYR A 304 -8.64 -9.32 17.91
N CYS A 305 -9.62 -8.61 17.38
CA CYS A 305 -10.38 -8.98 16.20
C CYS A 305 -10.63 -7.70 15.41
N ALA A 306 -10.08 -7.63 14.21
CA ALA A 306 -10.11 -6.42 13.40
C ALA A 306 -10.58 -6.71 11.98
N ALA A 307 -11.35 -5.77 11.39
CA ALA A 307 -11.77 -5.82 10.00
C ALA A 307 -11.08 -4.70 9.20
N ARG A 308 -10.66 -4.99 7.97
CA ARG A 308 -10.08 -4.03 7.02
C ARG A 308 -10.65 -4.25 5.64
N TYR A 309 -10.94 -3.15 4.96
CA TYR A 309 -11.42 -3.15 3.60
C TYR A 309 -10.32 -2.75 2.62
N ASP A 310 -10.05 -3.61 1.63
CA ASP A 310 -9.26 -3.23 0.46
C ASP A 310 -10.18 -2.61 -0.59
N LYS A 311 -10.12 -1.30 -0.70
CA LYS A 311 -11.01 -0.51 -1.55
C LYS A 311 -10.83 -0.72 -3.05
N LEU A 312 -9.66 -1.22 -3.48
CA LEU A 312 -9.35 -1.46 -4.89
C LEU A 312 -9.70 -2.88 -5.32
N LYS A 313 -9.74 -3.84 -4.40
CA LYS A 313 -10.08 -5.24 -4.68
C LYS A 313 -11.49 -5.63 -4.24
N GLY A 314 -12.11 -4.83 -3.37
CA GLY A 314 -13.44 -5.15 -2.84
C GLY A 314 -13.43 -6.34 -1.88
N ILE A 315 -12.35 -6.47 -1.08
CA ILE A 315 -12.18 -7.54 -0.11
C ILE A 315 -12.20 -6.95 1.31
N VAL A 316 -12.99 -7.56 2.19
CA VAL A 316 -12.88 -7.34 3.64
C VAL A 316 -12.09 -8.48 4.24
N THR A 317 -11.00 -8.15 4.93
CA THR A 317 -10.19 -9.09 5.70
C THR A 317 -10.49 -8.90 7.18
N VAL A 318 -10.88 -9.99 7.85
CA VAL A 318 -11.00 -10.07 9.31
C VAL A 318 -9.84 -10.88 9.84
N ASP A 319 -9.07 -10.31 10.77
CA ASP A 319 -7.94 -11.00 11.38
C ASP A 319 -8.02 -10.96 12.92
N SER A 320 -7.69 -12.08 13.55
CA SER A 320 -7.79 -12.26 15.00
C SER A 320 -6.66 -13.12 15.56
N GLY A 321 -6.22 -12.78 16.77
CA GLY A 321 -5.32 -13.60 17.57
C GLY A 321 -6.11 -14.35 18.65
N VAL A 322 -6.20 -15.68 18.53
CA VAL A 322 -7.10 -16.51 19.34
C VAL A 322 -6.36 -17.69 19.97
N GLU A 323 -6.84 -18.18 21.12
CA GLU A 323 -6.42 -19.47 21.65
C GLU A 323 -7.03 -20.60 20.78
N LYS A 324 -6.33 -21.73 20.69
CA LYS A 324 -6.71 -22.85 19.80
C LYS A 324 -8.16 -23.31 20.04
N GLU A 325 -8.57 -23.36 21.30
CA GLU A 325 -9.89 -23.80 21.72
C GLU A 325 -11.03 -22.84 21.31
N ASN A 326 -10.69 -21.58 21.07
CA ASN A 326 -11.63 -20.52 20.75
C ASN A 326 -11.80 -20.28 19.25
N ILE A 327 -11.06 -20.98 18.39
CA ILE A 327 -11.04 -20.73 16.92
C ILE A 327 -12.47 -20.85 16.35
N GLU A 328 -13.11 -22.01 16.50
CA GLU A 328 -14.44 -22.28 15.93
C GLU A 328 -15.50 -21.30 16.47
N ARG A 329 -15.46 -21.02 17.77
CA ARG A 329 -16.37 -20.07 18.40
C ARG A 329 -16.15 -18.65 17.89
N THR A 330 -14.90 -18.25 17.63
CA THR A 330 -14.56 -16.93 17.07
C THR A 330 -15.06 -16.83 15.62
N ILE A 331 -14.89 -17.86 14.79
CA ILE A 331 -15.43 -17.92 13.43
C ILE A 331 -16.95 -17.71 13.44
N GLN A 332 -17.66 -18.44 14.31
CA GLN A 332 -19.12 -18.31 14.42
C GLN A 332 -19.51 -16.91 14.88
N GLU A 333 -18.80 -16.35 15.86
CA GLU A 333 -19.16 -15.05 16.41
C GLU A 333 -18.88 -13.91 15.43
N VAL A 334 -17.81 -13.98 14.62
CA VAL A 334 -17.56 -13.04 13.52
C VAL A 334 -18.74 -13.02 12.54
N GLN A 335 -19.26 -14.21 12.17
CA GLN A 335 -20.42 -14.32 11.28
C GLN A 335 -21.72 -13.81 11.95
N ASN A 336 -21.90 -14.08 13.26
CA ASN A 336 -23.04 -13.57 14.02
C ASN A 336 -23.05 -12.03 14.05
N GLN A 337 -21.91 -11.39 14.31
CA GLN A 337 -21.80 -9.93 14.34
C GLN A 337 -22.04 -9.30 12.96
N LEU A 338 -21.63 -9.96 11.87
CA LEU A 338 -21.97 -9.54 10.52
C LEU A 338 -23.47 -9.67 10.26
N ALA A 339 -24.08 -10.80 10.66
CA ALA A 339 -25.53 -11.02 10.53
C ALA A 339 -26.35 -9.98 11.31
N GLU A 340 -25.89 -9.56 12.50
CA GLU A 340 -26.52 -8.46 13.25
C GLU A 340 -26.54 -7.16 12.42
N MET A 341 -25.43 -6.83 11.73
CA MET A 341 -25.41 -5.66 10.85
C MET A 341 -26.34 -5.80 9.64
N GLN A 342 -26.37 -6.98 9.03
CA GLN A 342 -27.25 -7.30 7.89
C GLN A 342 -28.73 -7.19 8.25
N ASN A 343 -29.09 -7.53 9.48
CA ASN A 343 -30.45 -7.40 10.03
C ASN A 343 -30.77 -5.97 10.54
N GLY A 344 -29.84 -5.02 10.39
CA GLY A 344 -30.05 -3.63 10.82
C GLY A 344 -29.86 -3.42 12.33
N ASN A 345 -29.33 -4.37 13.08
CA ASN A 345 -29.02 -4.24 14.50
C ASN A 345 -27.72 -3.43 14.70
N ILE A 346 -27.78 -2.17 14.30
CA ILE A 346 -26.71 -1.17 14.42
C ILE A 346 -27.28 0.02 15.18
N THR A 347 -26.63 0.40 16.25
CA THR A 347 -27.02 1.56 17.07
C THR A 347 -26.48 2.86 16.48
N ASP A 348 -27.16 3.98 16.78
CA ASP A 348 -26.65 5.30 16.39
C ASP A 348 -25.27 5.60 17.02
N PHE A 349 -25.02 5.09 18.23
CA PHE A 349 -23.72 5.21 18.89
C PHE A 349 -22.59 4.53 18.10
N GLU A 350 -22.81 3.31 17.57
CA GLU A 350 -21.83 2.60 16.74
C GLU A 350 -21.52 3.38 15.45
N ILE A 351 -22.58 3.93 14.80
CA ILE A 351 -22.43 4.73 13.58
C ILE A 351 -21.64 6.01 13.86
N GLU A 352 -22.07 6.80 14.83
CA GLU A 352 -21.48 8.11 15.11
C GLU A 352 -20.04 7.98 15.67
N SER A 353 -19.76 6.97 16.50
CA SER A 353 -18.41 6.73 16.99
C SER A 353 -17.47 6.26 15.87
N ALA A 354 -17.94 5.45 14.92
CA ALA A 354 -17.15 5.05 13.75
C ALA A 354 -16.87 6.23 12.82
N LYS A 355 -17.89 7.08 12.52
CA LYS A 355 -17.71 8.31 11.76
C LYS A 355 -16.66 9.23 12.41
N LEU A 356 -16.79 9.47 13.72
CA LEU A 356 -15.84 10.32 14.46
C LEU A 356 -14.41 9.76 14.40
N SER A 357 -14.24 8.45 14.57
CA SER A 357 -12.94 7.78 14.47
C SER A 357 -12.33 7.95 13.08
N MET A 358 -13.10 7.76 12.01
CA MET A 358 -12.65 7.95 10.63
C MET A 358 -12.31 9.41 10.33
N ILE A 359 -13.12 10.38 10.77
CA ILE A 359 -12.85 11.80 10.62
C ILE A 359 -11.52 12.18 11.28
N ASN A 360 -11.27 11.69 12.48
CA ASN A 360 -10.02 11.93 13.18
C ASN A 360 -8.82 11.32 12.42
N SER A 361 -8.98 10.09 11.91
CA SER A 361 -7.95 9.42 11.10
C SER A 361 -7.65 10.19 9.81
N TYR A 362 -8.68 10.65 9.10
CA TYR A 362 -8.53 11.44 7.87
C TYR A 362 -7.79 12.77 8.14
N LYS A 363 -8.19 13.49 9.18
CA LYS A 363 -7.52 14.75 9.56
C LYS A 363 -6.08 14.54 9.97
N SER A 364 -5.80 13.52 10.78
CA SER A 364 -4.44 13.19 11.23
C SER A 364 -3.51 12.76 10.08
N ALA A 365 -4.05 12.25 8.96
CA ALA A 365 -3.24 11.97 7.78
C ALA A 365 -2.54 13.22 7.23
N LEU A 366 -3.11 14.41 7.43
CA LEU A 366 -2.52 15.67 6.99
C LEU A 366 -1.52 16.29 7.98
N ASP A 367 -1.25 15.66 9.13
CA ASP A 367 -0.32 16.19 10.13
C ASP A 367 1.16 15.99 9.74
N THR A 368 1.42 15.15 8.75
CA THR A 368 2.76 14.87 8.22
C THR A 368 2.81 14.92 6.70
N VAL A 369 3.99 15.25 6.16
CA VAL A 369 4.22 15.23 4.71
C VAL A 369 3.96 13.83 4.12
N SER A 370 4.42 12.78 4.80
CA SER A 370 4.22 11.39 4.37
C SER A 370 2.76 10.94 4.48
N GLY A 371 2.02 11.41 5.48
CA GLY A 371 0.59 11.16 5.60
C GLY A 371 -0.20 11.83 4.47
N THR A 372 0.14 13.11 4.16
CA THR A 372 -0.42 13.84 3.02
C THR A 372 -0.15 13.12 1.70
N GLU A 373 1.09 12.67 1.47
CA GLU A 373 1.45 11.87 0.30
C GLU A 373 0.61 10.59 0.23
N SER A 374 0.52 9.85 1.33
CA SER A 374 -0.22 8.57 1.39
C SER A 374 -1.71 8.77 1.11
N TRP A 375 -2.31 9.86 1.60
CA TRP A 375 -3.71 10.21 1.35
C TRP A 375 -3.98 10.35 -0.15
N TYR A 376 -3.18 11.15 -0.85
CA TYR A 376 -3.38 11.39 -2.27
C TYR A 376 -2.92 10.23 -3.15
N THR A 377 -1.76 9.61 -2.85
CA THR A 377 -1.27 8.45 -3.62
C THR A 377 -2.25 7.27 -3.54
N GLY A 378 -2.90 7.09 -2.38
CA GLY A 378 -3.94 6.06 -2.19
C GLY A 378 -5.17 6.23 -3.10
N GLN A 379 -5.33 7.38 -3.74
CA GLN A 379 -6.46 7.70 -4.62
C GLN A 379 -6.08 7.83 -6.11
N MET A 380 -4.80 7.58 -6.46
CA MET A 380 -4.33 7.80 -7.85
C MET A 380 -4.94 6.82 -8.86
N LEU A 381 -5.47 5.69 -8.40
CA LEU A 381 -6.22 4.74 -9.23
C LEU A 381 -7.73 4.93 -9.15
N ASP A 382 -8.22 5.86 -8.36
CA ASP A 382 -9.63 6.19 -8.22
C ASP A 382 -10.07 7.13 -9.37
N ASN A 383 -11.35 7.17 -9.68
CA ASN A 383 -11.90 8.09 -10.67
C ASN A 383 -11.93 9.55 -10.17
N LYS A 384 -11.98 9.74 -8.86
CA LYS A 384 -12.03 11.04 -8.20
C LYS A 384 -11.01 11.11 -7.08
N ILE A 385 -10.29 12.20 -7.00
CA ILE A 385 -9.37 12.50 -5.90
C ILE A 385 -10.07 13.48 -4.98
N LEU A 386 -10.29 13.06 -3.73
CA LEU A 386 -10.94 13.84 -2.69
C LEU A 386 -9.91 14.48 -1.75
N THR A 387 -10.12 15.74 -1.42
CA THR A 387 -9.50 16.33 -0.23
C THR A 387 -10.05 15.68 1.02
N VAL A 388 -9.37 15.85 2.15
CA VAL A 388 -9.86 15.34 3.45
C VAL A 388 -11.21 15.94 3.81
N ASP A 389 -11.42 17.23 3.55
CA ASP A 389 -12.69 17.90 3.87
C ASP A 389 -13.84 17.34 3.03
N GLU A 390 -13.63 17.14 1.71
CA GLU A 390 -14.62 16.50 0.84
C GLU A 390 -14.94 15.07 1.29
N ALA A 391 -13.92 14.28 1.65
CA ALA A 391 -14.12 12.92 2.16
C ALA A 391 -14.89 12.90 3.48
N VAL A 392 -14.65 13.85 4.37
CA VAL A 392 -15.41 14.03 5.63
C VAL A 392 -16.86 14.39 5.33
N ASP A 393 -17.11 15.25 4.36
CA ASP A 393 -18.47 15.64 4.00
C ASP A 393 -19.25 14.48 3.35
N GLU A 394 -18.61 13.66 2.51
CA GLU A 394 -19.22 12.42 2.00
C GLU A 394 -19.51 11.42 3.14
N LEU A 395 -18.55 11.22 4.05
CA LEU A 395 -18.72 10.32 5.19
C LEU A 395 -19.93 10.68 6.08
N LYS A 396 -20.14 11.98 6.33
CA LYS A 396 -21.26 12.46 7.17
C LYS A 396 -22.63 12.16 6.57
N LYS A 397 -22.78 12.10 5.24
CA LYS A 397 -24.03 11.87 4.52
C LYS A 397 -24.53 10.42 4.61
N ILE A 398 -23.64 9.48 4.94
CA ILE A 398 -23.97 8.05 4.95
C ILE A 398 -24.98 7.75 6.05
N ASP A 399 -26.09 7.13 5.68
CA ASP A 399 -27.14 6.73 6.58
C ASP A 399 -27.07 5.23 6.95
N LYS A 400 -27.90 4.81 7.89
CA LYS A 400 -27.99 3.43 8.36
C LYS A 400 -28.43 2.45 7.27
N ASN A 401 -29.31 2.85 6.36
CA ASN A 401 -29.82 1.98 5.30
C ASN A 401 -28.68 1.60 4.33
N THR A 402 -27.87 2.56 3.95
CA THR A 402 -26.67 2.34 3.14
C THR A 402 -25.70 1.34 3.80
N ILE A 403 -25.49 1.46 5.13
CA ILE A 403 -24.63 0.54 5.89
C ILE A 403 -25.18 -0.89 5.87
N VAL A 404 -26.51 -1.05 6.06
CA VAL A 404 -27.18 -2.36 6.04
C VAL A 404 -27.11 -2.99 4.64
N GLU A 405 -27.36 -2.22 3.59
CA GLU A 405 -27.24 -2.68 2.21
C GLU A 405 -25.84 -3.21 1.91
N LEU A 406 -24.82 -2.44 2.27
CA LEU A 406 -23.43 -2.84 2.06
C LEU A 406 -23.03 -4.03 2.94
N ALA A 407 -23.50 -4.12 4.18
CA ALA A 407 -23.27 -5.30 5.03
C ALA A 407 -23.83 -6.58 4.38
N ASN A 408 -24.97 -6.51 3.67
CA ASN A 408 -25.56 -7.64 2.95
C ASN A 408 -24.74 -8.09 1.74
N SER A 409 -23.84 -7.24 1.22
CA SER A 409 -22.93 -7.61 0.15
C SER A 409 -21.69 -8.37 0.63
N ILE A 410 -21.35 -8.29 1.93
CA ILE A 410 -20.17 -8.94 2.52
C ILE A 410 -20.43 -10.44 2.66
N LYS A 411 -19.70 -11.25 1.90
CA LYS A 411 -19.87 -12.72 1.84
C LYS A 411 -18.53 -13.41 2.15
N LEU A 412 -18.57 -14.37 3.07
CA LEU A 412 -17.39 -15.18 3.44
C LEU A 412 -16.95 -16.04 2.24
N ASP A 413 -15.67 -15.98 1.93
CA ASP A 413 -15.05 -16.76 0.84
C ASP A 413 -14.00 -17.73 1.37
N THR A 414 -13.08 -17.26 2.22
CA THR A 414 -11.93 -18.07 2.64
C THR A 414 -11.64 -17.89 4.12
N ILE A 415 -11.31 -18.99 4.80
CA ILE A 415 -10.79 -19.03 6.18
C ILE A 415 -9.38 -19.60 6.14
N TYR A 416 -8.43 -18.89 6.75
CA TYR A 416 -7.07 -19.37 6.97
C TYR A 416 -6.74 -19.37 8.46
N ILE A 417 -6.16 -20.49 8.92
CA ILE A 417 -5.80 -20.68 10.33
C ILE A 417 -4.33 -21.08 10.41
N LEU A 418 -3.52 -20.25 11.05
CA LEU A 418 -2.17 -20.61 11.48
C LEU A 418 -2.27 -20.98 12.96
N GLN A 419 -2.11 -22.26 13.30
CA GLN A 419 -2.31 -22.76 14.67
C GLN A 419 -1.05 -23.38 15.26
N PRO A 420 -0.92 -23.38 16.61
CA PRO A 420 0.17 -24.05 17.28
C PRO A 420 0.11 -25.57 17.09
N LYS A 421 1.29 -26.21 17.15
CA LYS A 421 1.40 -27.66 17.25
C LYS A 421 0.59 -28.18 18.45
N SER A 422 0.04 -29.37 18.35
CA SER A 422 -0.55 -30.04 19.50
C SER A 422 0.52 -30.40 20.53
N ALA A 423 0.12 -30.60 21.78
CA ALA A 423 1.05 -31.02 22.84
C ALA A 423 1.75 -32.36 22.53
N GLU A 424 1.17 -33.20 21.67
CA GLU A 424 1.75 -34.44 21.17
C GLU A 424 2.75 -34.20 20.05
N GLU A 425 2.46 -33.31 19.12
CA GLU A 425 3.34 -32.92 18.01
C GLU A 425 4.55 -32.08 18.45
N ALA A 426 4.48 -31.43 19.60
CA ALA A 426 5.58 -30.64 20.18
C ALA A 426 6.64 -31.51 20.88
N LYS A 427 6.40 -32.81 21.04
CA LYS A 427 7.31 -33.74 21.70
C LYS A 427 8.14 -34.59 20.73
N VAL A 428 7.92 -34.45 19.44
CA VAL A 428 8.67 -35.07 18.36
C VAL A 428 9.57 -34.02 17.69
#